data_f3051e13620ab4216cf9baed483d5b3c
#
_entry.id   f3051e13620ab4216cf9baed483d5b3c
#
_cell.length_a   1.000
_cell.length_b   1.000
_cell.length_c   1.000
_cell.angle_alpha   90.00
_cell.angle_beta   90.00
_cell.angle_gamma   90.00
#
_symmetry.space_group_name_H-M   'P 1'
#
loop_
_entity.id
_entity.type
_entity.pdbx_description
1 polymer ?
#
loop_
_entity_poly.entity_id
_entity_poly.type
_entity_poly.pdbx_seq_one_letter_code
_entity_poly.pdbx_strand_id
1 'polypeptide(L)'
;MKKIPVLILCIVTIVIVLFLAFTSNKFHYTRPLTASSSERKIPEKELPVTMIFFGDGMFDRGVKNSVKKNFNDDFNQLFVHLPEIKTYDIAFLNLEGPISEQGKNVGSKYSFRFEPRVAQALSGAGFDIVSSANNH
;
A
#
# COMPACT_ATOMS: atom_id res chain seq x y z
N MET A 1 -27.21 -54.25 -4.08
CA MET A 1 -26.88 -52.90 -4.59
C MET A 1 -27.77 -51.87 -3.86
N LYS A 2 -27.19 -50.98 -3.06
CA LYS A 2 -27.95 -49.94 -2.32
C LYS A 2 -28.40 -48.87 -3.32
N LYS A 3 -29.70 -48.62 -3.44
CA LYS A 3 -30.25 -47.57 -4.31
C LYS A 3 -29.89 -46.21 -3.70
N ILE A 4 -29.17 -45.37 -4.44
CA ILE A 4 -28.90 -43.98 -4.04
C ILE A 4 -30.26 -43.26 -4.00
N PRO A 5 -30.64 -42.60 -2.90
CA PRO A 5 -31.91 -41.90 -2.83
C PRO A 5 -31.92 -40.75 -3.86
N VAL A 6 -33.05 -40.62 -4.55
CA VAL A 6 -33.29 -39.63 -5.61
C VAL A 6 -32.86 -38.20 -5.17
N LEU A 7 -33.08 -37.89 -3.90
CA LEU A 7 -32.72 -36.61 -3.30
C LEU A 7 -31.21 -36.33 -3.41
N ILE A 8 -30.35 -37.33 -3.17
CA ILE A 8 -28.89 -37.17 -3.26
C ILE A 8 -28.47 -36.91 -4.72
N LEU A 9 -29.11 -37.61 -5.67
CA LEU A 9 -28.86 -37.41 -7.09
C LEU A 9 -29.24 -35.98 -7.54
N CYS A 10 -30.38 -35.47 -7.08
CA CYS A 10 -30.82 -34.10 -7.37
C CYS A 10 -29.85 -33.04 -6.79
N ILE A 11 -29.37 -33.24 -5.56
CA ILE A 11 -28.40 -32.29 -4.94
C ILE A 11 -27.09 -32.28 -5.72
N VAL A 12 -26.56 -33.43 -6.11
CA VAL A 12 -25.31 -33.54 -6.87
C VAL A 12 -25.45 -32.86 -8.24
N THR A 13 -26.58 -33.05 -8.94
CA THR A 13 -26.78 -32.36 -10.23
C THR A 13 -26.89 -30.85 -10.08
N ILE A 14 -27.56 -30.33 -9.05
CA ILE A 14 -27.63 -28.88 -8.79
C ILE A 14 -26.24 -28.31 -8.51
N VAL A 15 -25.41 -28.97 -7.69
CA VAL A 15 -24.04 -28.53 -7.38
C VAL A 15 -23.18 -28.52 -8.63
N ILE A 16 -23.29 -29.54 -9.49
CA ILE A 16 -22.54 -29.59 -10.76
C ILE A 16 -22.95 -28.43 -11.70
N VAL A 17 -24.25 -28.17 -11.83
CA VAL A 17 -24.76 -27.06 -12.68
C VAL A 17 -24.28 -25.70 -12.15
N LEU A 18 -24.32 -25.46 -10.84
CA LEU A 18 -23.82 -24.22 -10.22
C LEU A 18 -22.30 -24.06 -10.40
N PHE A 19 -21.55 -25.16 -10.27
CA PHE A 19 -20.12 -25.16 -10.51
C PHE A 19 -19.76 -24.84 -11.96
N LEU A 20 -20.46 -25.43 -12.92
CA LEU A 20 -20.27 -25.15 -14.36
C LEU A 20 -20.67 -23.71 -14.71
N ALA A 21 -21.77 -23.19 -14.13
CA ALA A 21 -22.17 -21.81 -14.31
C ALA A 21 -21.11 -20.81 -13.74
N PHE A 22 -20.51 -21.18 -12.60
CA PHE A 22 -19.43 -20.35 -12.00
C PHE A 22 -18.14 -20.37 -12.83
N THR A 23 -17.77 -21.51 -13.40
CA THR A 23 -16.57 -21.64 -14.24
C THR A 23 -16.73 -21.05 -15.64
N SER A 24 -17.95 -20.97 -16.17
CA SER A 24 -18.21 -20.38 -17.49
C SER A 24 -18.24 -18.83 -17.47
N ASN A 25 -18.35 -18.22 -16.28
CA ASN A 25 -18.29 -16.77 -16.14
C ASN A 25 -16.83 -16.29 -16.12
N LYS A 26 -16.07 -16.63 -17.19
CA LYS A 26 -14.76 -16.00 -17.42
C LYS A 26 -15.02 -14.53 -17.72
N PHE A 27 -14.69 -13.70 -16.78
CA PHE A 27 -14.69 -12.25 -16.94
C PHE A 27 -13.70 -11.91 -18.06
N HIS A 28 -14.21 -11.80 -19.29
CA HIS A 28 -13.43 -11.27 -20.41
C HIS A 28 -13.25 -9.77 -20.18
N TYR A 29 -12.19 -9.38 -19.47
CA TYR A 29 -11.76 -8.02 -19.45
C TYR A 29 -11.17 -7.67 -20.84
N THR A 30 -12.02 -7.32 -21.76
CA THR A 30 -11.60 -6.68 -23.02
C THR A 30 -11.28 -5.23 -22.68
N ARG A 31 -10.00 -4.96 -22.42
CA ARG A 31 -9.49 -3.59 -22.41
C ARG A 31 -9.73 -3.01 -23.81
N PRO A 32 -10.56 -1.98 -23.97
CA PRO A 32 -10.71 -1.33 -25.28
C PRO A 32 -9.35 -0.71 -25.61
N LEU A 33 -8.66 -1.28 -26.59
CA LEU A 33 -7.51 -0.66 -27.25
C LEU A 33 -8.03 0.43 -28.19
N THR A 34 -8.69 1.44 -27.65
CA THR A 34 -8.79 2.72 -28.35
C THR A 34 -7.48 3.45 -28.11
N ALA A 35 -6.43 2.98 -28.75
CA ALA A 35 -5.28 3.82 -29.02
C ALA A 35 -5.74 4.89 -30.03
N SER A 36 -6.39 5.95 -29.54
CA SER A 36 -6.34 7.22 -30.22
C SER A 36 -4.88 7.61 -30.23
N SER A 37 -4.22 7.41 -31.34
CA SER A 37 -2.92 8.02 -31.64
C SER A 37 -3.13 9.52 -31.87
N SER A 38 -3.57 10.23 -30.83
CA SER A 38 -3.25 11.64 -30.78
C SER A 38 -1.74 11.65 -30.49
N GLU A 39 -0.95 11.96 -31.50
CA GLU A 39 0.45 12.34 -31.28
C GLU A 39 0.45 13.37 -30.15
N ARG A 40 0.84 12.92 -28.97
CA ARG A 40 1.09 13.82 -27.86
C ARG A 40 2.33 14.59 -28.29
N LYS A 41 2.13 15.83 -28.80
CA LYS A 41 3.24 16.77 -29.01
C LYS A 41 3.92 16.91 -27.67
N ILE A 42 5.05 16.22 -27.50
CA ILE A 42 5.94 16.39 -26.36
C ILE A 42 6.42 17.85 -26.48
N PRO A 43 6.18 18.70 -25.48
CA PRO A 43 6.70 20.06 -25.51
C PRO A 43 8.24 19.98 -25.59
N GLU A 44 8.83 20.77 -26.45
CA GLU A 44 10.24 20.71 -26.92
C GLU A 44 11.30 20.97 -25.84
N LYS A 45 10.89 21.13 -24.59
CA LYS A 45 11.79 21.28 -23.44
C LYS A 45 11.13 20.75 -22.16
N GLU A 46 11.15 19.44 -21.99
CA GLU A 46 10.87 18.85 -20.66
C GLU A 46 12.06 19.18 -19.74
N LEU A 47 11.78 19.88 -18.66
CA LEU A 47 12.74 20.01 -17.57
C LEU A 47 12.97 18.64 -16.94
N PRO A 48 14.20 18.27 -16.59
CA PRO A 48 14.46 17.00 -15.92
C PRO A 48 13.69 16.95 -14.59
N VAL A 49 12.96 15.86 -14.35
CA VAL A 49 12.34 15.60 -13.05
C VAL A 49 13.40 15.09 -12.09
N THR A 50 13.50 15.74 -10.96
CA THR A 50 14.45 15.37 -9.90
C THR A 50 13.77 14.50 -8.86
N MET A 51 14.45 13.44 -8.42
CA MET A 51 13.93 12.51 -7.40
C MET A 51 14.96 12.29 -6.31
N ILE A 52 14.46 12.19 -5.06
CA ILE A 52 15.26 11.75 -3.93
C ILE A 52 14.66 10.48 -3.33
N PHE A 53 15.52 9.52 -3.02
CA PHE A 53 15.13 8.24 -2.43
C PHE A 53 15.75 8.08 -1.06
N PHE A 54 14.91 7.76 -0.08
CA PHE A 54 15.32 7.40 1.26
C PHE A 54 15.16 5.89 1.46
N GLY A 55 15.93 5.34 2.39
CA GLY A 55 15.84 3.96 2.83
C GLY A 55 14.63 3.74 3.77
N ASP A 56 14.84 2.87 4.79
CA ASP A 56 13.82 2.43 5.71
C ASP A 56 13.41 3.51 6.71
N GLY A 57 12.18 3.97 6.61
CA GLY A 57 11.56 4.89 7.58
C GLY A 57 10.92 4.11 8.74
N MET A 58 11.55 4.16 9.90
CA MET A 58 11.12 3.46 11.11
C MET A 58 10.61 4.45 12.16
N PHE A 59 9.32 4.39 12.51
CA PHE A 59 8.64 5.36 13.38
C PHE A 59 7.99 4.74 14.63
N ASP A 60 8.39 3.52 14.99
CA ASP A 60 7.91 2.82 16.20
C ASP A 60 9.03 2.65 17.24
N ARG A 61 8.75 1.97 18.32
CA ARG A 61 9.69 1.57 19.38
C ARG A 61 10.53 2.74 19.92
N GLY A 62 11.85 2.62 19.78
CA GLY A 62 12.81 3.62 20.29
C GLY A 62 12.60 5.00 19.69
N VAL A 63 12.29 5.10 18.39
CA VAL A 63 11.99 6.37 17.73
C VAL A 63 10.74 6.99 18.32
N LYS A 64 9.63 6.23 18.39
CA LYS A 64 8.38 6.68 19.01
C LYS A 64 8.59 7.15 20.45
N ASN A 65 9.30 6.35 21.26
CA ASN A 65 9.58 6.70 22.63
C ASN A 65 10.43 7.99 22.75
N SER A 66 11.39 8.17 21.85
CA SER A 66 12.21 9.37 21.79
C SER A 66 11.39 10.60 21.42
N VAL A 67 10.52 10.48 20.40
CA VAL A 67 9.61 11.57 19.98
C VAL A 67 8.69 11.96 21.13
N LYS A 68 8.09 10.98 21.80
CA LYS A 68 7.24 11.24 22.97
C LYS A 68 7.99 11.96 24.10
N LYS A 69 9.18 11.50 24.42
CA LYS A 69 9.97 12.04 25.54
C LYS A 69 10.53 13.42 25.27
N ASN A 70 11.05 13.66 24.05
CA ASN A 70 11.86 14.83 23.75
C ASN A 70 11.11 15.89 22.95
N PHE A 71 10.04 15.51 22.24
CA PHE A 71 9.32 16.39 21.29
C PHE A 71 7.83 16.42 21.52
N ASN A 72 7.34 16.00 22.69
CA ASN A 72 5.91 16.03 23.06
C ASN A 72 5.01 15.37 22.00
N ASP A 73 5.41 14.18 21.52
CA ASP A 73 4.72 13.41 20.47
C ASP A 73 4.66 14.09 19.08
N ASP A 74 5.45 15.15 18.84
CA ASP A 74 5.52 15.82 17.53
C ASP A 74 6.53 15.14 16.61
N PHE A 75 6.04 14.27 15.70
CA PHE A 75 6.84 13.59 14.70
C PHE A 75 7.45 14.53 13.64
N ASN A 76 6.94 15.76 13.47
CA ASN A 76 7.53 16.73 12.55
C ASN A 76 8.97 17.07 12.92
N GLN A 77 9.31 16.98 14.21
CA GLN A 77 10.66 17.26 14.71
C GLN A 77 11.74 16.34 14.14
N LEU A 78 11.36 15.16 13.65
CA LEU A 78 12.31 14.24 13.00
C LEU A 78 12.85 14.79 11.67
N PHE A 79 12.16 15.73 11.04
CA PHE A 79 12.43 16.20 9.69
C PHE A 79 12.93 17.66 9.64
N VAL A 80 13.01 18.37 10.78
CA VAL A 80 13.38 19.79 10.82
C VAL A 80 14.78 20.07 10.26
N HIS A 81 15.66 19.08 10.26
CA HIS A 81 17.02 19.19 9.75
C HIS A 81 17.18 18.58 8.34
N LEU A 82 16.08 18.27 7.65
CA LEU A 82 16.05 17.70 6.31
C LEU A 82 15.24 18.59 5.34
N PRO A 83 15.49 19.91 5.28
CA PRO A 83 14.71 20.82 4.44
C PRO A 83 14.89 20.52 2.94
N GLU A 84 15.96 19.84 2.55
CA GLU A 84 16.29 19.44 1.19
C GLU A 84 15.25 18.49 0.58
N ILE A 85 14.46 17.76 1.38
CA ILE A 85 13.40 16.88 0.87
C ILE A 85 12.48 17.67 -0.08
N LYS A 86 12.14 18.91 0.28
CA LYS A 86 11.23 19.79 -0.49
C LYS A 86 11.87 20.43 -1.72
N THR A 87 13.15 20.20 -1.98
CA THR A 87 13.82 20.76 -3.14
C THR A 87 13.78 19.86 -4.37
N TYR A 88 13.32 18.63 -4.20
CA TYR A 88 13.13 17.64 -5.26
C TYR A 88 11.68 17.62 -5.72
N ASP A 89 11.46 17.25 -6.98
CA ASP A 89 10.11 17.12 -7.55
C ASP A 89 9.36 15.91 -6.98
N ILE A 90 10.10 14.86 -6.59
CA ILE A 90 9.53 13.64 -5.99
C ILE A 90 10.47 13.14 -4.89
N ALA A 91 9.95 12.98 -3.68
CA ALA A 91 10.62 12.36 -2.56
C ALA A 91 9.97 11.02 -2.19
N PHE A 92 10.78 9.96 -2.16
CA PHE A 92 10.35 8.59 -1.91
C PHE A 92 10.97 8.04 -0.62
N LEU A 93 10.17 7.28 0.15
CA LEU A 93 10.61 6.59 1.38
C LEU A 93 10.09 5.14 1.39
N ASN A 94 10.93 4.17 1.80
CA ASN A 94 10.43 2.86 2.19
C ASN A 94 9.87 2.93 3.62
N LEU A 95 8.56 2.64 3.77
CA LEU A 95 7.91 2.66 5.07
C LEU A 95 8.04 1.27 5.72
N GLU A 96 8.83 1.16 6.79
CA GLU A 96 9.23 -0.11 7.40
C GLU A 96 8.11 -0.83 8.17
N GLY A 97 6.92 -0.27 8.24
CA GLY A 97 5.75 -0.87 8.86
C GLY A 97 4.48 -0.11 8.56
N PRO A 98 3.31 -0.68 8.88
CA PRO A 98 2.01 -0.07 8.59
C PRO A 98 1.73 1.13 9.49
N ILE A 99 1.08 2.15 8.92
CA ILE A 99 0.45 3.23 9.69
C ILE A 99 -0.99 2.81 9.98
N SER A 100 -1.33 2.56 11.25
CA SER A 100 -2.66 2.08 11.64
C SER A 100 -2.92 2.25 13.13
N GLU A 101 -4.18 2.44 13.50
CA GLU A 101 -4.67 2.30 14.87
C GLU A 101 -5.22 0.89 15.14
N GLN A 102 -5.33 0.06 14.10
CA GLN A 102 -5.94 -1.26 14.16
C GLN A 102 -4.89 -2.37 14.33
N GLY A 103 -5.36 -3.55 14.74
CA GLY A 103 -4.56 -4.74 14.87
C GLY A 103 -4.01 -4.97 16.28
N LYS A 104 -3.40 -6.13 16.47
CA LYS A 104 -2.78 -6.55 17.73
C LYS A 104 -1.31 -6.91 17.49
N ASN A 105 -0.45 -6.56 18.45
CA ASN A 105 0.91 -7.08 18.45
C ASN A 105 0.86 -8.60 18.68
N VAL A 106 1.37 -9.35 17.72
CA VAL A 106 1.40 -10.83 17.75
C VAL A 106 2.63 -11.38 18.49
N GLY A 107 3.40 -10.50 19.15
CA GLY A 107 4.61 -10.89 19.90
C GLY A 107 5.84 -11.10 19.03
N SER A 108 5.78 -10.86 17.72
CA SER A 108 6.97 -10.93 16.88
C SER A 108 7.96 -9.80 17.23
N LYS A 109 9.24 -10.14 17.23
CA LYS A 109 10.34 -9.17 17.40
C LYS A 109 10.30 -8.05 16.36
N TYR A 110 9.70 -8.28 15.22
CA TYR A 110 9.67 -7.38 14.06
C TYR A 110 8.25 -6.93 13.71
N SER A 111 7.31 -6.94 14.67
CA SER A 111 6.00 -6.30 14.50
C SER A 111 6.12 -4.81 14.77
N PHE A 112 5.86 -4.01 13.74
CA PHE A 112 5.85 -2.55 13.82
C PHE A 112 4.45 -2.01 13.53
N ARG A 113 4.10 -0.89 14.14
CA ARG A 113 2.86 -0.17 13.86
C ARG A 113 3.03 1.30 14.19
N PHE A 114 3.01 2.13 13.17
CA PHE A 114 3.17 3.56 13.30
C PHE A 114 1.83 4.25 13.57
N GLU A 115 1.87 5.33 14.30
CA GLU A 115 0.69 6.13 14.59
C GLU A 115 0.27 6.95 13.36
N PRO A 116 -1.05 7.23 13.18
CA PRO A 116 -1.53 8.01 12.03
C PRO A 116 -0.85 9.37 11.84
N ARG A 117 -0.42 10.02 12.94
CA ARG A 117 0.32 11.29 12.90
C ARG A 117 1.65 11.21 12.14
N VAL A 118 2.22 10.01 11.98
CA VAL A 118 3.42 9.79 11.15
C VAL A 118 3.13 10.13 9.68
N ALA A 119 1.95 9.77 9.15
CA ALA A 119 1.57 10.12 7.78
C ALA A 119 1.52 11.64 7.57
N GLN A 120 0.98 12.36 8.56
CA GLN A 120 0.93 13.82 8.53
C GLN A 120 2.33 14.43 8.56
N ALA A 121 3.21 13.90 9.41
CA ALA A 121 4.60 14.37 9.51
C ALA A 121 5.39 14.10 8.22
N LEU A 122 5.22 12.93 7.59
CA LEU A 122 5.83 12.60 6.30
C LEU A 122 5.38 13.56 5.19
N SER A 123 4.06 13.77 5.06
CA SER A 123 3.50 14.72 4.10
C SER A 123 3.97 16.15 4.36
N GLY A 124 3.99 16.57 5.64
CA GLY A 124 4.50 17.89 6.04
C GLY A 124 5.99 18.09 5.77
N ALA A 125 6.78 17.02 5.83
CA ALA A 125 8.20 17.02 5.48
C ALA A 125 8.45 17.12 3.97
N GLY A 126 7.47 16.76 3.13
CA GLY A 126 7.58 16.81 1.68
C GLY A 126 7.79 15.45 1.02
N PHE A 127 7.49 14.34 1.70
CA PHE A 127 7.45 13.03 1.04
C PHE A 127 6.19 12.89 0.20
N ASP A 128 6.35 12.51 -1.06
CA ASP A 128 5.27 12.35 -2.04
C ASP A 128 4.82 10.90 -2.15
N ILE A 129 5.75 9.96 -2.01
CA ILE A 129 5.50 8.54 -2.21
C ILE A 129 6.14 7.73 -1.07
N VAL A 130 5.38 6.78 -0.54
CA VAL A 130 5.90 5.76 0.38
C VAL A 130 5.63 4.37 -0.16
N SER A 131 6.61 3.46 -0.05
CA SER A 131 6.39 2.03 -0.23
C SER A 131 5.86 1.46 1.07
N SER A 132 4.72 0.78 1.04
CA SER A 132 4.16 0.05 2.19
C SER A 132 4.23 -1.46 2.03
N ALA A 133 4.79 -1.94 0.90
CA ALA A 133 5.01 -3.37 0.66
C ALA A 133 6.24 -3.81 1.45
N ASN A 134 6.00 -4.35 2.63
CA ASN A 134 7.03 -4.72 3.59
C ASN A 134 6.66 -6.01 4.32
N ASN A 135 7.66 -6.71 4.89
CA ASN A 135 7.47 -7.91 5.70
C ASN A 135 7.20 -7.59 7.19
N HIS A 136 7.12 -6.35 7.56
CA HIS A 136 6.89 -5.85 8.91
C HIS A 136 5.51 -5.18 9.05
#